data_fadacd19a3f1b48769da33758c553cc8
#
_entry.id   fadacd19a3f1b48769da33758c553cc8
#
_cell.length_a   1.000
_cell.length_b   1.000
_cell.length_c   1.000
_cell.angle_alpha   90.00
_cell.angle_beta   90.00
_cell.angle_gamma   90.00
#
_symmetry.space_group_name_H-M   'P 1'
#
loop_
_entity.id
_entity.type
_entity.pdbx_description
1 polymer ?
#
loop_
_entity_poly.entity_id
_entity_poly.type
_entity_poly.pdbx_seq_one_letter_code
_entity_poly.pdbx_strand_id
1 'polypeptide(L)'
;SEFNPRLVYAAIRGFGDPRSGKSPYSDWPSYDVVAQAMGGVMSLTGPDADSFTKVGPGVGDIFSGMMMAFGILAALRLAEATGEGQFVDVAMYDAVLSLCERAVYLNDFNGITPGPEGNNHPFLAPFGLFKAKDGAVAIGVVEDKFWQILADAMGGDALCSNAKFATRSARAENKDALNSLVETWTKAHTKAELSDILGSKIPFGPLNSITDIVDDPHVLERGMLAQVPNPDSPKAPWTVASNPLRFSGSKSPPLGSPPRLGQHNAQYLSRDAEKAARKFDPRTLRSAFGKFATGVTIVTTCQSDGAPRGITANSFTSVSLNPPILLICIAKSALSKSVFSECKHFGVNILRSTQQDVSALFASKSAEKFDKADYDKSLHGTPVIKETLANFICRRQKSVDAGDHLVIFGEVIDFRSDDGSPLLYFNGDYCSIDQDRSE
;
A
#
# COMPACT_ATOMS: atom_id res chain seq x y z
N SER A 1 -0.10 -4.09 21.07
CA SER A 1 1.19 -4.15 21.77
C SER A 1 1.33 -2.93 22.67
N GLU A 2 1.89 -3.07 23.87
CA GLU A 2 2.12 -1.97 24.82
C GLU A 2 3.02 -0.87 24.24
N PHE A 3 3.97 -1.24 23.36
CA PHE A 3 4.92 -0.32 22.74
C PHE A 3 4.36 0.40 21.50
N ASN A 4 3.51 -0.27 20.75
CA ASN A 4 2.90 0.29 19.54
C ASN A 4 1.54 -0.37 19.29
N PRO A 5 0.44 0.31 19.63
CA PRO A 5 -0.91 -0.23 19.43
C PRO A 5 -1.25 -0.48 17.95
N ARG A 6 -0.56 0.20 17.03
CA ARG A 6 -0.78 0.05 15.57
C ARG A 6 0.11 -1.02 14.93
N LEU A 7 0.88 -1.78 15.73
CA LEU A 7 1.77 -2.81 15.20
C LEU A 7 1.00 -3.91 14.48
N VAL A 8 1.34 -4.12 13.22
CA VAL A 8 0.97 -5.33 12.47
C VAL A 8 2.09 -6.35 12.63
N TYR A 9 1.79 -7.46 13.30
CA TYR A 9 2.72 -8.58 13.47
C TYR A 9 2.29 -9.72 12.55
N ALA A 10 3.19 -10.21 11.69
CA ALA A 10 2.89 -11.20 10.67
C ALA A 10 3.82 -12.40 10.78
N ALA A 11 3.29 -13.62 10.62
CA ALA A 11 4.07 -14.85 10.66
C ALA A 11 3.57 -15.88 9.63
N ILE A 12 4.51 -16.49 8.89
CA ILE A 12 4.26 -17.66 8.04
C ILE A 12 4.81 -18.87 8.78
N ARG A 13 3.97 -19.90 8.92
CA ARG A 13 4.35 -21.20 9.49
C ARG A 13 3.83 -22.33 8.60
N GLY A 14 4.34 -23.55 8.80
CA GLY A 14 3.85 -24.70 8.06
C GLY A 14 2.35 -24.95 8.25
N PHE A 15 1.89 -24.87 9.51
CA PHE A 15 0.53 -25.28 9.92
C PHE A 15 -0.20 -24.22 10.77
N GLY A 16 0.18 -22.96 10.62
CA GLY A 16 -0.42 -21.85 11.35
C GLY A 16 0.16 -21.63 12.74
N ASP A 17 -0.23 -20.49 13.33
CA ASP A 17 0.16 -20.09 14.68
C ASP A 17 -0.98 -20.43 15.68
N PRO A 18 -0.68 -21.05 16.83
CA PRO A 18 -1.72 -21.37 17.84
C PRO A 18 -2.55 -20.18 18.34
N ARG A 19 -2.06 -18.94 18.13
CA ARG A 19 -2.80 -17.72 18.47
C ARG A 19 -3.98 -17.45 17.55
N SER A 20 -3.91 -17.88 16.30
CA SER A 20 -4.97 -17.71 15.29
C SER A 20 -5.85 -18.94 15.12
N GLY A 21 -5.37 -20.12 15.55
CA GLY A 21 -6.09 -21.38 15.50
C GLY A 21 -5.22 -22.57 15.90
N LYS A 22 -5.84 -23.62 16.42
CA LYS A 22 -5.11 -24.82 16.81
C LYS A 22 -4.99 -25.79 15.63
N SER A 23 -3.78 -26.27 15.35
CA SER A 23 -3.50 -27.36 14.43
C SER A 23 -2.89 -28.54 15.20
N PRO A 24 -3.26 -29.78 14.87
CA PRO A 24 -2.56 -30.96 15.44
C PRO A 24 -1.09 -31.04 14.97
N TYR A 25 -0.72 -30.27 13.98
CA TYR A 25 0.62 -30.22 13.39
C TYR A 25 1.40 -28.96 13.77
N SER A 26 0.95 -28.14 14.73
CA SER A 26 1.55 -26.84 15.07
C SER A 26 3.04 -26.89 15.35
N ASP A 27 3.55 -28.02 15.91
CA ASP A 27 4.94 -28.22 16.25
C ASP A 27 5.75 -29.00 15.17
N TRP A 28 5.09 -29.33 14.05
CA TRP A 28 5.80 -30.01 12.97
C TRP A 28 6.62 -29.04 12.14
N PRO A 29 7.88 -29.37 11.82
CA PRO A 29 8.66 -28.60 10.86
C PRO A 29 8.06 -28.75 9.46
N SER A 30 8.08 -27.68 8.69
CA SER A 30 7.58 -27.65 7.32
C SER A 30 8.50 -26.84 6.42
N TYR A 31 8.63 -27.32 5.20
CA TYR A 31 9.19 -26.63 4.05
C TYR A 31 8.20 -26.72 2.89
N ASP A 32 8.50 -26.06 1.79
CA ASP A 32 7.72 -26.07 0.56
C ASP A 32 7.21 -27.48 0.17
N VAL A 33 8.10 -28.47 0.14
CA VAL A 33 7.74 -29.84 -0.25
C VAL A 33 6.72 -30.49 0.67
N VAL A 34 6.76 -30.19 1.97
CA VAL A 34 5.80 -30.69 2.95
C VAL A 34 4.45 -30.02 2.75
N ALA A 35 4.44 -28.70 2.54
CA ALA A 35 3.22 -27.95 2.26
C ALA A 35 2.57 -28.42 0.93
N GLN A 36 3.35 -28.66 -0.12
CA GLN A 36 2.84 -29.21 -1.38
C GLN A 36 2.22 -30.59 -1.22
N ALA A 37 2.86 -31.47 -0.45
CA ALA A 37 2.37 -32.83 -0.22
C ALA A 37 1.08 -32.84 0.60
N MET A 38 1.07 -32.16 1.77
CA MET A 38 -0.05 -32.18 2.70
C MET A 38 -1.19 -31.27 2.26
N GLY A 39 -0.90 -30.14 1.60
CA GLY A 39 -1.90 -29.22 1.06
C GLY A 39 -2.61 -29.68 -0.21
N GLY A 40 -2.23 -30.84 -0.76
CA GLY A 40 -2.98 -31.54 -1.82
C GLY A 40 -2.47 -31.31 -3.24
N VAL A 41 -1.66 -30.27 -3.53
CA VAL A 41 -1.24 -29.96 -4.90
C VAL A 41 -0.43 -31.08 -5.55
N MET A 42 0.37 -31.82 -4.79
CA MET A 42 1.13 -32.96 -5.32
C MET A 42 0.23 -34.13 -5.73
N SER A 43 -0.89 -34.33 -5.06
CA SER A 43 -1.85 -35.38 -5.43
C SER A 43 -2.60 -35.09 -6.73
N LEU A 44 -2.55 -33.85 -7.21
CA LEU A 44 -3.18 -33.37 -8.43
C LEU A 44 -2.17 -33.18 -9.58
N THR A 45 -0.87 -33.29 -9.30
CA THR A 45 0.22 -33.01 -10.23
C THR A 45 0.96 -34.28 -10.54
N GLY A 46 1.10 -34.59 -11.82
CA GLY A 46 1.80 -35.78 -12.32
C GLY A 46 1.29 -36.20 -13.68
N PRO A 47 2.05 -37.06 -14.39
CA PRO A 47 1.69 -37.54 -15.71
C PRO A 47 0.49 -38.51 -15.67
N ASP A 48 0.32 -39.25 -14.59
CA ASP A 48 -0.72 -40.28 -14.39
C ASP A 48 -1.01 -40.49 -12.90
N ALA A 49 -2.00 -41.33 -12.60
CA ALA A 49 -2.51 -41.57 -11.25
C ALA A 49 -1.47 -42.20 -10.27
N ASP A 50 -0.41 -42.81 -10.79
CA ASP A 50 0.60 -43.48 -9.98
C ASP A 50 1.91 -42.67 -9.87
N SER A 51 1.99 -41.54 -10.54
CA SER A 51 3.22 -40.73 -10.69
C SER A 51 3.04 -39.32 -10.13
N PHE A 52 2.86 -39.21 -8.80
CA PHE A 52 2.75 -37.92 -8.10
C PHE A 52 4.02 -37.09 -8.27
N THR A 53 3.86 -35.81 -8.60
CA THR A 53 4.97 -34.93 -8.93
C THR A 53 4.89 -33.60 -8.16
N LYS A 54 6.01 -33.18 -7.59
CA LYS A 54 6.15 -31.85 -7.00
C LYS A 54 6.15 -30.79 -8.09
N VAL A 55 5.43 -29.70 -7.88
CA VAL A 55 5.54 -28.51 -8.75
C VAL A 55 6.98 -27.96 -8.64
N GLY A 56 7.58 -27.63 -9.79
CA GLY A 56 8.99 -27.20 -9.85
C GLY A 56 9.31 -26.01 -8.95
N PRO A 57 8.70 -24.85 -9.14
CA PRO A 57 8.80 -23.71 -8.22
C PRO A 57 8.29 -24.05 -6.82
N GLY A 58 8.85 -23.38 -5.80
CA GLY A 58 8.41 -23.50 -4.41
C GLY A 58 7.04 -22.83 -4.17
N VAL A 59 5.97 -23.42 -4.69
CA VAL A 59 4.62 -22.80 -4.63
C VAL A 59 4.09 -22.66 -3.22
N GLY A 60 4.49 -23.55 -2.30
CA GLY A 60 4.13 -23.46 -0.90
C GLY A 60 4.75 -22.23 -0.22
N ASP A 61 6.00 -21.94 -0.51
CA ASP A 61 6.69 -20.76 0.00
C ASP A 61 6.19 -19.47 -0.68
N ILE A 62 6.21 -19.46 -2.02
CA ILE A 62 5.93 -18.27 -2.82
C ILE A 62 4.48 -17.82 -2.65
N PHE A 63 3.53 -18.76 -2.73
CA PHE A 63 2.12 -18.41 -2.63
C PHE A 63 1.75 -17.98 -1.20
N SER A 64 2.28 -18.63 -0.18
CA SER A 64 2.12 -18.20 1.21
C SER A 64 2.70 -16.80 1.46
N GLY A 65 3.87 -16.53 0.85
CA GLY A 65 4.48 -15.18 0.90
C GLY A 65 3.61 -14.10 0.24
N MET A 66 2.99 -14.41 -0.90
CA MET A 66 2.04 -13.51 -1.57
C MET A 66 0.78 -13.26 -0.74
N MET A 67 0.20 -14.32 -0.16
CA MET A 67 -0.96 -14.21 0.74
C MET A 67 -0.62 -13.38 1.97
N MET A 68 0.57 -13.57 2.54
CA MET A 68 1.05 -12.77 3.66
C MET A 68 1.22 -11.29 3.29
N ALA A 69 1.80 -10.98 2.14
CA ALA A 69 1.95 -9.60 1.69
C ALA A 69 0.58 -8.91 1.54
N PHE A 70 -0.40 -9.60 0.97
CA PHE A 70 -1.78 -9.12 0.87
C PHE A 70 -2.42 -8.93 2.25
N GLY A 71 -2.25 -9.89 3.16
CA GLY A 71 -2.74 -9.81 4.55
C GLY A 71 -2.14 -8.64 5.32
N ILE A 72 -0.83 -8.40 5.17
CA ILE A 72 -0.14 -7.25 5.79
C ILE A 72 -0.72 -5.93 5.27
N LEU A 73 -0.89 -5.78 3.96
CA LEU A 73 -1.45 -4.55 3.38
C LEU A 73 -2.87 -4.27 3.88
N ALA A 74 -3.71 -5.30 3.97
CA ALA A 74 -5.06 -5.20 4.52
C ALA A 74 -5.04 -4.79 6.00
N ALA A 75 -4.16 -5.42 6.80
CA ALA A 75 -4.00 -5.12 8.21
C ALA A 75 -3.44 -3.70 8.45
N LEU A 76 -2.48 -3.24 7.65
CA LEU A 76 -1.97 -1.87 7.72
C LEU A 76 -3.06 -0.85 7.40
N ARG A 77 -3.86 -1.10 6.36
CA ARG A 77 -4.99 -0.24 6.01
C ARG A 77 -6.01 -0.14 7.13
N LEU A 78 -6.30 -1.26 7.80
CA LEU A 78 -7.18 -1.28 8.97
C LEU A 78 -6.56 -0.52 10.15
N ALA A 79 -5.27 -0.75 10.44
CA ALA A 79 -4.57 -0.05 11.52
C ALA A 79 -4.47 1.46 11.29
N GLU A 80 -4.40 1.93 10.05
CA GLU A 80 -4.49 3.36 9.72
C GLU A 80 -5.87 3.94 10.04
N ALA A 81 -6.93 3.19 9.78
CA ALA A 81 -8.31 3.63 9.99
C ALA A 81 -8.75 3.57 11.46
N THR A 82 -8.32 2.55 12.21
CA THR A 82 -8.79 2.28 13.57
C THR A 82 -7.81 2.72 14.67
N GLY A 83 -6.52 2.86 14.34
CA GLY A 83 -5.45 3.05 15.32
C GLY A 83 -4.98 1.75 15.98
N GLU A 84 -5.52 0.59 15.60
CA GLU A 84 -5.24 -0.72 16.19
C GLU A 84 -4.60 -1.65 15.17
N GLY A 85 -3.42 -2.19 15.49
CA GLY A 85 -2.75 -3.22 14.72
C GLY A 85 -3.29 -4.61 15.08
N GLN A 86 -2.84 -5.62 14.33
CA GLN A 86 -3.27 -7.00 14.54
C GLN A 86 -2.19 -8.01 14.19
N PHE A 87 -2.42 -9.24 14.59
CA PHE A 87 -1.64 -10.38 14.17
C PHE A 87 -2.19 -10.94 12.86
N VAL A 88 -1.31 -11.21 11.89
CA VAL A 88 -1.63 -11.85 10.61
C VAL A 88 -0.88 -13.17 10.55
N ASP A 89 -1.60 -14.25 10.38
CA ASP A 89 -1.06 -15.62 10.28
C ASP A 89 -1.37 -16.21 8.91
N VAL A 90 -0.40 -16.91 8.32
CA VAL A 90 -0.57 -17.71 7.11
C VAL A 90 0.06 -19.07 7.33
N ALA A 91 -0.74 -20.12 7.26
CA ALA A 91 -0.24 -21.48 7.20
C ALA A 91 0.10 -21.83 5.74
N MET A 92 1.30 -22.38 5.51
CA MET A 92 1.70 -22.86 4.18
C MET A 92 0.77 -23.97 3.67
N TYR A 93 0.33 -24.85 4.57
CA TYR A 93 -0.66 -25.89 4.28
C TYR A 93 -1.95 -25.29 3.74
N ASP A 94 -2.53 -24.31 4.44
CA ASP A 94 -3.81 -23.70 4.08
C ASP A 94 -3.71 -22.92 2.76
N ALA A 95 -2.59 -22.23 2.56
CA ALA A 95 -2.31 -21.53 1.31
C ALA A 95 -2.27 -22.50 0.12
N VAL A 96 -1.56 -23.63 0.25
CA VAL A 96 -1.50 -24.63 -0.81
C VAL A 96 -2.87 -25.29 -1.03
N LEU A 97 -3.61 -25.60 0.04
CA LEU A 97 -4.98 -26.13 -0.08
C LEU A 97 -5.90 -25.19 -0.86
N SER A 98 -5.76 -23.88 -0.68
CA SER A 98 -6.56 -22.91 -1.42
C SER A 98 -6.31 -22.91 -2.93
N LEU A 99 -5.15 -23.38 -3.40
CA LEU A 99 -4.87 -23.63 -4.82
C LEU A 99 -5.62 -24.87 -5.35
N CYS A 100 -6.06 -25.76 -4.47
CA CYS A 100 -6.73 -27.01 -4.82
C CYS A 100 -8.26 -26.89 -4.76
N GLU A 101 -8.84 -25.69 -4.79
CA GLU A 101 -10.29 -25.45 -4.59
C GLU A 101 -11.17 -26.31 -5.51
N ARG A 102 -10.83 -26.43 -6.80
CA ARG A 102 -11.57 -27.27 -7.76
C ARG A 102 -11.61 -28.73 -7.32
N ALA A 103 -10.52 -29.24 -6.78
CA ALA A 103 -10.45 -30.63 -6.31
C ALA A 103 -11.35 -30.83 -5.09
N VAL A 104 -11.39 -29.87 -4.18
CA VAL A 104 -12.30 -29.89 -3.03
C VAL A 104 -13.77 -29.93 -3.48
N TYR A 105 -14.16 -29.08 -4.46
CA TYR A 105 -15.51 -29.06 -5.01
C TYR A 105 -15.89 -30.34 -5.73
N LEU A 106 -14.97 -30.93 -6.51
CA LEU A 106 -15.21 -32.23 -7.18
C LEU A 106 -15.44 -33.35 -6.17
N ASN A 107 -14.70 -33.35 -5.08
CA ASN A 107 -14.88 -34.33 -4.01
C ASN A 107 -16.21 -34.15 -3.29
N ASP A 108 -16.55 -32.93 -2.88
CA ASP A 108 -17.76 -32.64 -2.12
C ASP A 108 -19.04 -32.77 -2.95
N PHE A 109 -19.11 -32.12 -4.13
CA PHE A 109 -20.34 -32.07 -4.91
C PHE A 109 -20.57 -33.30 -5.79
N ASN A 110 -19.50 -33.95 -6.25
CA ASN A 110 -19.60 -35.05 -7.21
C ASN A 110 -19.15 -36.41 -6.64
N GLY A 111 -18.60 -36.45 -5.44
CA GLY A 111 -18.05 -37.69 -4.85
C GLY A 111 -16.82 -38.22 -5.62
N ILE A 112 -16.15 -37.35 -6.40
CA ILE A 112 -14.99 -37.72 -7.22
C ILE A 112 -13.73 -37.33 -6.47
N THR A 113 -12.85 -38.27 -6.21
CA THR A 113 -11.49 -37.97 -5.72
C THR A 113 -10.58 -37.67 -6.91
N PRO A 114 -10.19 -36.40 -7.13
CA PRO A 114 -9.33 -36.06 -8.25
C PRO A 114 -7.92 -36.61 -8.05
N GLY A 115 -7.27 -36.95 -9.16
CA GLY A 115 -5.87 -37.36 -9.20
C GLY A 115 -5.06 -36.53 -10.20
N PRO A 116 -3.81 -36.90 -10.46
CA PRO A 116 -3.02 -36.26 -11.50
C PRO A 116 -3.66 -36.35 -12.88
N GLU A 117 -3.75 -35.24 -13.57
CA GLU A 117 -4.43 -35.11 -14.87
C GLU A 117 -3.44 -35.08 -16.05
N GLY A 118 -2.14 -35.22 -15.81
CA GLY A 118 -1.11 -35.02 -16.81
C GLY A 118 -1.05 -33.59 -17.32
N ASN A 119 -0.80 -33.45 -18.61
CA ASN A 119 -0.68 -32.15 -19.27
C ASN A 119 -1.97 -31.69 -19.97
N ASN A 120 -3.06 -32.46 -19.87
CA ASN A 120 -4.32 -32.16 -20.52
C ASN A 120 -5.43 -31.82 -19.52
N HIS A 121 -6.31 -30.92 -19.90
CA HIS A 121 -7.45 -30.57 -19.06
C HIS A 121 -8.49 -31.71 -19.02
N PRO A 122 -9.06 -32.04 -17.86
CA PRO A 122 -9.98 -33.19 -17.74
C PRO A 122 -11.30 -33.02 -18.47
N PHE A 123 -11.78 -31.77 -18.67
CA PHE A 123 -13.11 -31.48 -19.24
C PHE A 123 -13.07 -30.62 -20.50
N LEU A 124 -11.89 -30.25 -21.00
CA LEU A 124 -11.71 -29.38 -22.17
C LEU A 124 -10.73 -30.03 -23.14
N ALA A 125 -11.08 -30.02 -24.46
CA ALA A 125 -10.22 -30.54 -25.49
C ALA A 125 -10.37 -29.76 -26.81
N PRO A 126 -9.27 -29.48 -27.53
CA PRO A 126 -7.89 -29.62 -27.05
C PRO A 126 -7.54 -28.54 -26.07
N PHE A 127 -7.04 -28.93 -24.92
CA PHE A 127 -6.56 -27.98 -23.88
C PHE A 127 -5.43 -28.66 -23.11
N GLY A 128 -4.19 -28.31 -23.43
CA GLY A 128 -3.04 -28.97 -22.83
C GLY A 128 -1.73 -28.65 -23.52
N LEU A 129 -0.74 -29.51 -23.24
CA LEU A 129 0.60 -29.45 -23.82
C LEU A 129 0.74 -30.56 -24.90
N PHE A 130 1.12 -30.16 -26.12
CA PHE A 130 1.28 -31.02 -27.28
C PHE A 130 2.74 -30.99 -27.74
N LYS A 131 3.27 -32.17 -28.16
CA LYS A 131 4.62 -32.26 -28.71
C LYS A 131 4.70 -31.56 -30.06
N ALA A 132 5.76 -30.77 -30.25
CA ALA A 132 6.15 -30.21 -31.55
C ALA A 132 7.43 -30.88 -32.04
N LYS A 133 7.85 -30.57 -33.27
CA LYS A 133 9.06 -31.14 -33.89
C LYS A 133 10.34 -30.83 -33.08
N ASP A 134 10.41 -29.67 -32.43
CA ASP A 134 11.56 -29.15 -31.71
C ASP A 134 11.25 -28.82 -30.22
N GLY A 135 10.22 -29.46 -29.66
CA GLY A 135 9.84 -29.25 -28.27
C GLY A 135 8.36 -29.50 -28.02
N ALA A 136 7.66 -28.53 -27.43
CA ALA A 136 6.24 -28.62 -27.13
C ALA A 136 5.55 -27.26 -27.23
N VAL A 137 4.23 -27.26 -27.39
CA VAL A 137 3.37 -26.09 -27.44
C VAL A 137 2.15 -26.28 -26.54
N ALA A 138 1.69 -25.23 -25.88
CA ALA A 138 0.42 -25.20 -25.19
C ALA A 138 -0.69 -24.72 -26.14
N ILE A 139 -1.83 -25.42 -26.15
CA ILE A 139 -3.03 -25.05 -26.91
C ILE A 139 -4.21 -25.09 -25.96
N GLY A 140 -5.05 -24.02 -25.92
CA GLY A 140 -6.21 -23.89 -25.03
C GLY A 140 -7.48 -23.53 -25.80
N VAL A 141 -8.17 -24.49 -26.37
CA VAL A 141 -9.43 -24.28 -27.12
C VAL A 141 -10.63 -24.53 -26.20
N VAL A 142 -11.29 -23.46 -25.79
CA VAL A 142 -12.51 -23.49 -24.96
C VAL A 142 -13.73 -23.20 -25.84
N GLU A 143 -13.66 -22.18 -26.68
CA GLU A 143 -14.75 -21.67 -27.49
C GLU A 143 -14.74 -22.33 -28.88
N ASP A 144 -15.94 -22.53 -29.44
CA ASP A 144 -16.08 -23.17 -30.76
C ASP A 144 -15.41 -22.36 -31.90
N LYS A 145 -15.37 -21.01 -31.77
CA LYS A 145 -14.64 -20.17 -32.75
C LYS A 145 -13.14 -20.50 -32.83
N PHE A 146 -12.50 -20.79 -31.68
CA PHE A 146 -11.09 -21.19 -31.66
C PHE A 146 -10.89 -22.61 -32.19
N TRP A 147 -11.86 -23.49 -31.98
CA TRP A 147 -11.85 -24.80 -32.59
C TRP A 147 -11.88 -24.71 -34.11
N GLN A 148 -12.76 -23.88 -34.69
CA GLN A 148 -12.83 -23.68 -36.14
C GLN A 148 -11.48 -23.26 -36.72
N ILE A 149 -10.84 -22.26 -36.12
CA ILE A 149 -9.51 -21.77 -36.56
C ILE A 149 -8.45 -22.87 -36.49
N LEU A 150 -8.42 -23.66 -35.43
CA LEU A 150 -7.47 -24.75 -35.28
C LEU A 150 -7.76 -25.87 -36.29
N ALA A 151 -9.02 -26.26 -36.46
CA ALA A 151 -9.46 -27.30 -37.40
C ALA A 151 -9.16 -26.91 -38.83
N ASP A 152 -9.39 -25.65 -39.22
CA ASP A 152 -9.02 -25.13 -40.56
C ASP A 152 -7.51 -25.24 -40.80
N ALA A 153 -6.69 -24.91 -39.82
CA ALA A 153 -5.24 -25.03 -39.90
C ALA A 153 -4.77 -26.48 -40.00
N MET A 154 -5.52 -27.43 -39.44
CA MET A 154 -5.18 -28.84 -39.40
C MET A 154 -5.70 -29.65 -40.61
N GLY A 155 -6.77 -29.28 -41.21
CA GLY A 155 -7.38 -30.09 -42.30
C GLY A 155 -8.68 -29.57 -42.89
N GLY A 156 -9.10 -28.36 -42.50
CA GLY A 156 -10.23 -27.64 -43.06
C GLY A 156 -11.62 -28.19 -42.69
N ASP A 157 -12.59 -27.94 -43.56
CA ASP A 157 -14.02 -28.16 -43.35
C ASP A 157 -14.40 -29.58 -42.90
N ALA A 158 -13.69 -30.59 -43.32
CA ALA A 158 -13.96 -31.98 -42.92
C ALA A 158 -13.76 -32.22 -41.43
N LEU A 159 -12.82 -31.52 -40.83
CA LEU A 159 -12.54 -31.60 -39.37
C LEU A 159 -13.51 -30.73 -38.60
N CYS A 160 -13.82 -29.52 -39.07
CA CYS A 160 -14.79 -28.62 -38.49
C CYS A 160 -16.18 -29.23 -38.38
N SER A 161 -16.62 -29.93 -39.46
CA SER A 161 -17.95 -30.55 -39.57
C SER A 161 -18.04 -31.92 -38.91
N ASN A 162 -16.96 -32.48 -38.41
CA ASN A 162 -16.97 -33.79 -37.76
C ASN A 162 -17.83 -33.77 -36.48
N ALA A 163 -18.91 -34.54 -36.46
CA ALA A 163 -19.84 -34.61 -35.34
C ALA A 163 -19.16 -34.91 -33.98
N LYS A 164 -18.04 -35.64 -34.00
CA LYS A 164 -17.26 -35.92 -32.77
C LYS A 164 -16.54 -34.70 -32.19
N PHE A 165 -16.37 -33.64 -32.98
CA PHE A 165 -15.56 -32.46 -32.56
C PHE A 165 -16.28 -31.14 -32.77
N ALA A 166 -17.48 -31.14 -33.35
CA ALA A 166 -18.21 -29.93 -33.77
C ALA A 166 -18.61 -29.05 -32.56
N THR A 167 -18.89 -29.62 -31.41
CA THR A 167 -19.28 -28.89 -30.19
C THR A 167 -18.29 -29.13 -29.08
N ARG A 168 -18.26 -28.20 -28.10
CA ARG A 168 -17.42 -28.33 -26.89
C ARG A 168 -17.67 -29.64 -26.13
N SER A 169 -18.94 -30.06 -25.96
CA SER A 169 -19.29 -31.33 -25.32
C SER A 169 -18.77 -32.51 -26.07
N ALA A 170 -18.98 -32.54 -27.39
CA ALA A 170 -18.50 -33.62 -28.27
C ALA A 170 -16.96 -33.73 -28.22
N ARG A 171 -16.25 -32.60 -28.18
CA ARG A 171 -14.79 -32.59 -28.01
C ARG A 171 -14.37 -33.15 -26.67
N ALA A 172 -15.05 -32.79 -25.57
CA ALA A 172 -14.77 -33.30 -24.24
C ALA A 172 -14.97 -34.83 -24.13
N GLU A 173 -16.04 -35.34 -24.73
CA GLU A 173 -16.34 -36.78 -24.79
C GLU A 173 -15.32 -37.55 -25.64
N ASN A 174 -14.78 -36.95 -26.69
CA ASN A 174 -13.82 -37.55 -27.61
C ASN A 174 -12.39 -37.00 -27.42
N LYS A 175 -12.05 -36.52 -26.21
CA LYS A 175 -10.80 -35.80 -25.89
C LYS A 175 -9.53 -36.54 -26.31
N ASP A 176 -9.45 -37.85 -26.06
CA ASP A 176 -8.24 -38.63 -26.31
C ASP A 176 -7.97 -38.78 -27.80
N ALA A 177 -9.02 -39.03 -28.59
CA ALA A 177 -8.93 -39.08 -30.06
C ALA A 177 -8.55 -37.71 -30.63
N LEU A 178 -9.15 -36.65 -30.09
CA LEU A 178 -8.89 -35.28 -30.55
C LEU A 178 -7.46 -34.86 -30.20
N ASN A 179 -7.03 -35.07 -28.94
CA ASN A 179 -5.67 -34.73 -28.51
C ASN A 179 -4.60 -35.50 -29.31
N SER A 180 -4.84 -36.76 -29.63
CA SER A 180 -3.96 -37.56 -30.49
C SER A 180 -3.86 -37.01 -31.91
N LEU A 181 -4.98 -36.54 -32.47
CA LEU A 181 -5.03 -35.91 -33.77
C LEU A 181 -4.25 -34.58 -33.78
N VAL A 182 -4.48 -33.73 -32.78
CA VAL A 182 -3.76 -32.48 -32.62
C VAL A 182 -2.27 -32.72 -32.45
N GLU A 183 -1.87 -33.69 -31.60
CA GLU A 183 -0.47 -34.00 -31.39
C GLU A 183 0.21 -34.55 -32.66
N THR A 184 -0.49 -35.32 -33.48
CA THR A 184 0.04 -35.79 -34.73
C THR A 184 0.35 -34.64 -35.70
N TRP A 185 -0.52 -33.64 -35.72
CA TRP A 185 -0.32 -32.46 -36.55
C TRP A 185 0.79 -31.55 -35.96
N THR A 186 0.79 -31.27 -34.66
CA THR A 186 1.80 -30.40 -34.06
C THR A 186 3.21 -30.99 -34.16
N LYS A 187 3.39 -32.31 -34.06
CA LYS A 187 4.68 -33.00 -34.25
C LYS A 187 5.31 -32.79 -35.62
N ALA A 188 4.52 -32.48 -36.64
CA ALA A 188 5.02 -32.21 -37.98
C ALA A 188 5.61 -30.81 -38.15
N HIS A 189 5.36 -29.90 -37.15
CA HIS A 189 5.71 -28.49 -37.23
C HIS A 189 6.68 -28.13 -36.05
N THR A 190 7.52 -27.13 -36.31
CA THR A 190 8.35 -26.50 -35.25
C THR A 190 7.50 -25.55 -34.41
N LYS A 191 7.99 -25.17 -33.19
CA LYS A 191 7.37 -24.15 -32.33
C LYS A 191 7.19 -22.82 -33.07
N ALA A 192 8.15 -22.41 -33.90
CA ALA A 192 8.10 -21.18 -34.68
C ALA A 192 6.98 -21.24 -35.75
N GLU A 193 6.94 -22.29 -36.54
CA GLU A 193 5.88 -22.50 -37.54
C GLU A 193 4.49 -22.49 -36.92
N LEU A 194 4.31 -23.17 -35.77
CA LEU A 194 3.04 -23.15 -35.03
C LEU A 194 2.70 -21.77 -34.46
N SER A 195 3.69 -20.99 -34.03
CA SER A 195 3.49 -19.62 -33.59
C SER A 195 3.00 -18.70 -34.71
N ASP A 196 3.51 -18.85 -35.92
CA ASP A 196 3.07 -18.10 -37.12
C ASP A 196 1.64 -18.50 -37.52
N ILE A 197 1.30 -19.77 -37.41
CA ILE A 197 -0.02 -20.29 -37.76
C ILE A 197 -1.09 -19.89 -36.74
N LEU A 198 -0.81 -20.01 -35.45
CA LEU A 198 -1.79 -19.98 -34.35
C LEU A 198 -1.65 -18.79 -33.41
N GLY A 199 -0.46 -18.22 -33.25
CA GLY A 199 -0.07 -17.37 -32.13
C GLY A 199 -0.95 -16.16 -31.80
N SER A 200 -1.54 -15.50 -32.82
CA SER A 200 -2.45 -14.36 -32.61
C SER A 200 -3.94 -14.72 -32.78
N LYS A 201 -4.26 -15.97 -33.07
CA LYS A 201 -5.58 -16.39 -33.51
C LYS A 201 -6.34 -17.22 -32.48
N ILE A 202 -5.62 -18.00 -31.67
CA ILE A 202 -6.19 -18.84 -30.61
C ILE A 202 -5.30 -18.71 -29.33
N PRO A 203 -5.76 -19.11 -28.15
CA PRO A 203 -4.92 -19.31 -27.00
C PRO A 203 -3.84 -20.36 -27.29
N PHE A 204 -2.61 -19.88 -27.51
CA PHE A 204 -1.47 -20.67 -27.96
C PHE A 204 -0.18 -20.10 -27.34
N GLY A 205 0.78 -20.96 -27.03
CA GLY A 205 2.13 -20.56 -26.64
C GLY A 205 3.15 -21.67 -26.76
N PRO A 206 4.38 -21.38 -27.26
CA PRO A 206 5.48 -22.34 -27.23
C PRO A 206 5.92 -22.59 -25.79
N LEU A 207 6.32 -23.84 -25.48
CA LEU A 207 6.98 -24.15 -24.22
C LEU A 207 8.41 -23.56 -24.26
N ASN A 208 8.65 -22.54 -23.44
CA ASN A 208 9.94 -21.87 -23.32
C ASN A 208 10.75 -22.46 -22.17
N SER A 209 12.05 -22.67 -22.41
CA SER A 209 13.04 -22.88 -21.35
C SER A 209 13.40 -21.55 -20.71
N ILE A 210 14.11 -21.60 -19.58
CA ILE A 210 14.65 -20.38 -18.96
C ILE A 210 15.62 -19.65 -19.91
N THR A 211 16.37 -20.38 -20.73
CA THR A 211 17.25 -19.79 -21.74
C THR A 211 16.44 -19.04 -22.81
N ASP A 212 15.32 -19.59 -23.26
CA ASP A 212 14.45 -18.91 -24.22
C ASP A 212 13.84 -17.63 -23.63
N ILE A 213 13.48 -17.66 -22.32
CA ILE A 213 12.86 -16.53 -21.61
C ILE A 213 13.82 -15.34 -21.46
N VAL A 214 15.11 -15.57 -21.29
CA VAL A 214 16.10 -14.49 -21.10
C VAL A 214 16.17 -13.56 -22.32
N ASP A 215 15.98 -14.11 -23.51
CA ASP A 215 16.03 -13.38 -24.78
C ASP A 215 14.62 -13.06 -25.35
N ASP A 216 13.56 -13.41 -24.61
CA ASP A 216 12.19 -13.20 -25.07
C ASP A 216 11.83 -11.71 -25.16
N PRO A 217 11.32 -11.23 -26.32
CA PRO A 217 10.99 -9.82 -26.52
C PRO A 217 10.01 -9.26 -25.50
N HIS A 218 9.03 -10.04 -25.02
CA HIS A 218 8.09 -9.63 -24.00
C HIS A 218 8.80 -9.39 -22.66
N VAL A 219 9.72 -10.26 -22.28
CA VAL A 219 10.48 -10.18 -21.03
C VAL A 219 11.38 -8.96 -21.04
N LEU A 220 12.05 -8.69 -22.17
CA LEU A 220 12.92 -7.54 -22.37
C LEU A 220 12.11 -6.22 -22.36
N GLU A 221 11.05 -6.13 -23.16
CA GLU A 221 10.20 -4.93 -23.25
C GLU A 221 9.54 -4.60 -21.92
N ARG A 222 9.10 -5.61 -21.20
CA ARG A 222 8.52 -5.42 -19.87
C ARG A 222 9.57 -5.24 -18.76
N GLY A 223 10.86 -5.32 -19.05
CA GLY A 223 11.93 -5.17 -18.05
C GLY A 223 11.78 -6.16 -16.89
N MET A 224 11.44 -7.42 -17.22
CA MET A 224 11.24 -8.46 -16.21
C MET A 224 12.54 -9.08 -15.72
N LEU A 225 13.67 -8.68 -16.30
CA LEU A 225 15.01 -9.00 -15.83
C LEU A 225 15.70 -7.73 -15.34
N ALA A 226 16.27 -7.78 -14.15
CA ALA A 226 17.00 -6.68 -13.55
C ALA A 226 18.45 -7.07 -13.26
N GLN A 227 19.36 -6.12 -13.44
CA GLN A 227 20.76 -6.28 -13.05
C GLN A 227 20.93 -5.81 -11.61
N VAL A 228 21.39 -6.71 -10.74
CA VAL A 228 21.67 -6.44 -9.33
C VAL A 228 23.18 -6.49 -9.10
N PRO A 229 23.79 -5.48 -8.44
CA PRO A 229 25.21 -5.51 -8.16
C PRO A 229 25.62 -6.77 -7.39
N ASN A 230 26.61 -7.48 -7.90
CA ASN A 230 27.20 -8.63 -7.22
C ASN A 230 28.26 -8.12 -6.22
N PRO A 231 28.09 -8.29 -4.90
CA PRO A 231 29.02 -7.77 -3.91
C PRO A 231 30.40 -8.44 -3.96
N ASP A 232 30.49 -9.61 -4.56
CA ASP A 232 31.75 -10.38 -4.67
C ASP A 232 32.43 -10.18 -6.03
N SER A 233 31.71 -9.66 -7.02
CA SER A 233 32.25 -9.39 -8.36
C SER A 233 31.56 -8.20 -9.00
N PRO A 234 32.01 -6.94 -8.73
CA PRO A 234 31.35 -5.74 -9.24
C PRO A 234 31.26 -5.66 -10.78
N LYS A 235 32.12 -6.38 -11.49
CA LYS A 235 32.13 -6.43 -12.96
C LYS A 235 31.18 -7.47 -13.56
N ALA A 236 30.60 -8.35 -12.73
CA ALA A 236 29.68 -9.40 -13.14
C ALA A 236 28.38 -9.33 -12.30
N PRO A 237 27.47 -8.39 -12.62
CA PRO A 237 26.21 -8.28 -11.90
C PRO A 237 25.38 -9.55 -12.06
N TRP A 238 24.49 -9.79 -11.11
CA TRP A 238 23.51 -10.86 -11.21
C TRP A 238 22.28 -10.43 -11.99
N THR A 239 21.81 -11.29 -12.88
CA THR A 239 20.50 -11.14 -13.51
C THR A 239 19.44 -11.81 -12.67
N VAL A 240 18.43 -11.07 -12.25
CA VAL A 240 17.32 -11.57 -11.41
C VAL A 240 16.00 -11.23 -12.02
N ALA A 241 14.96 -12.01 -11.68
CA ALA A 241 13.59 -11.65 -12.05
C ALA A 241 13.17 -10.34 -11.33
N SER A 242 12.59 -9.41 -12.10
CA SER A 242 12.10 -8.14 -11.60
C SER A 242 10.70 -8.27 -10.99
N ASN A 243 10.23 -7.21 -10.34
CA ASN A 243 8.87 -7.14 -9.80
C ASN A 243 7.83 -7.07 -10.94
N PRO A 244 6.86 -7.99 -11.01
CA PRO A 244 5.82 -7.97 -12.03
C PRO A 244 4.78 -6.86 -11.82
N LEU A 245 4.68 -6.29 -10.61
CA LEU A 245 3.73 -5.23 -10.30
C LEU A 245 4.17 -3.90 -10.93
N ARG A 246 3.24 -3.26 -11.64
CA ARG A 246 3.45 -1.97 -12.27
C ARG A 246 2.37 -1.00 -11.85
N PHE A 247 2.78 0.15 -11.35
CA PHE A 247 1.89 1.23 -10.91
C PHE A 247 1.99 2.39 -11.89
N SER A 248 0.87 2.90 -12.36
CA SER A 248 0.84 4.09 -13.25
C SER A 248 1.31 5.36 -12.57
N GLY A 249 1.14 5.46 -11.25
CA GLY A 249 1.46 6.64 -10.44
C GLY A 249 2.84 6.63 -9.78
N SER A 250 3.60 5.52 -9.85
CA SER A 250 4.91 5.42 -9.22
C SER A 250 5.83 4.46 -9.98
N LYS A 251 7.14 4.73 -9.91
CA LYS A 251 8.15 3.80 -10.43
C LYS A 251 8.59 2.84 -9.33
N SER A 252 8.78 1.57 -9.68
CA SER A 252 9.41 0.60 -8.77
C SER A 252 10.83 1.06 -8.44
N PRO A 253 11.26 0.99 -7.16
CA PRO A 253 12.63 1.31 -6.82
C PRO A 253 13.60 0.29 -7.47
N PRO A 254 14.83 0.71 -7.79
CA PRO A 254 15.84 -0.21 -8.30
C PRO A 254 16.15 -1.28 -7.25
N LEU A 255 16.41 -2.49 -7.72
CA LEU A 255 16.83 -3.58 -6.86
C LEU A 255 18.29 -3.36 -6.42
N GLY A 256 18.55 -3.47 -5.12
CA GLY A 256 19.90 -3.38 -4.54
C GLY A 256 20.53 -4.75 -4.33
N SER A 257 21.82 -4.77 -4.02
CA SER A 257 22.51 -5.99 -3.59
C SER A 257 21.88 -6.55 -2.31
N PRO A 258 21.79 -7.87 -2.16
CA PRO A 258 21.41 -8.46 -0.88
C PRO A 258 22.45 -8.08 0.18
N PRO A 259 22.03 -7.81 1.42
CA PRO A 259 22.97 -7.45 2.49
C PRO A 259 23.81 -8.66 2.89
N ARG A 260 25.07 -8.41 3.28
CA ARG A 260 25.92 -9.43 3.92
C ARG A 260 25.45 -9.70 5.35
N LEU A 261 25.81 -10.87 5.88
CA LEU A 261 25.48 -11.23 7.25
C LEU A 261 25.95 -10.15 8.24
N GLY A 262 25.04 -9.61 9.02
CA GLY A 262 25.32 -8.58 10.02
C GLY A 262 25.61 -7.18 9.47
N GLN A 263 25.52 -6.95 8.17
CA GLN A 263 25.88 -5.67 7.52
C GLN A 263 25.18 -4.46 8.15
N HIS A 264 23.95 -4.62 8.59
CA HIS A 264 23.15 -3.54 9.16
C HIS A 264 23.04 -3.60 10.70
N ASN A 265 23.75 -4.54 11.38
CA ASN A 265 23.66 -4.69 12.84
C ASN A 265 24.06 -3.42 13.58
N ALA A 266 25.10 -2.73 13.14
CA ALA A 266 25.52 -1.46 13.75
C ALA A 266 24.45 -0.36 13.61
N GLN A 267 23.69 -0.39 12.54
CA GLN A 267 22.61 0.57 12.27
C GLN A 267 21.37 0.33 13.14
N TYR A 268 20.98 -0.95 13.32
CA TYR A 268 19.69 -1.29 13.91
C TYR A 268 19.78 -1.86 15.33
N LEU A 269 20.92 -2.48 15.70
CA LEU A 269 21.06 -3.16 17.00
C LEU A 269 21.92 -2.39 17.99
N SER A 270 22.68 -1.36 17.55
CA SER A 270 23.41 -0.53 18.51
C SER A 270 22.41 0.34 19.30
N ARG A 271 22.58 0.34 20.64
CA ARG A 271 21.84 1.27 21.52
C ARG A 271 22.06 2.75 21.17
N ASP A 272 23.04 3.05 20.34
CA ASP A 272 23.34 4.37 19.80
C ASP A 272 22.47 4.76 18.61
N ALA A 273 21.69 3.82 18.02
CA ALA A 273 20.70 4.15 17.00
C ALA A 273 19.56 5.05 17.53
N GLU A 274 19.20 4.93 18.81
CA GLU A 274 18.30 5.88 19.49
C GLU A 274 18.95 7.26 19.74
N LYS A 275 20.28 7.32 19.81
CA LYS A 275 21.01 8.59 19.93
C LYS A 275 21.24 9.29 18.60
N ALA A 276 21.07 8.61 17.47
CA ALA A 276 21.23 9.17 16.13
C ALA A 276 20.02 9.98 15.63
N ALA A 277 18.91 10.05 16.38
CA ALA A 277 18.00 11.17 16.27
C ALA A 277 18.79 12.42 16.61
N ARG A 278 19.21 13.21 15.61
CA ARG A 278 19.93 14.48 15.82
C ARG A 278 19.18 15.29 16.86
N LYS A 279 19.67 15.29 18.11
CA LYS A 279 19.18 16.20 19.15
C LYS A 279 19.67 17.58 18.76
N PHE A 280 18.83 18.34 18.13
CA PHE A 280 19.08 19.77 17.94
C PHE A 280 19.06 20.43 19.34
N ASP A 281 20.00 21.32 19.57
CA ASP A 281 19.87 22.21 20.74
C ASP A 281 18.56 23.03 20.59
N PRO A 282 17.63 22.93 21.54
CA PRO A 282 16.33 23.61 21.44
C PRO A 282 16.42 25.11 21.28
N ARG A 283 17.49 25.73 21.84
CA ARG A 283 17.70 27.18 21.73
C ARG A 283 18.12 27.56 20.33
N THR A 284 19.09 26.85 19.76
CA THR A 284 19.58 27.07 18.40
C THR A 284 18.46 26.83 17.38
N LEU A 285 17.65 25.77 17.56
CA LEU A 285 16.51 25.48 16.68
C LEU A 285 15.43 26.57 16.78
N ARG A 286 15.11 27.04 18.00
CA ARG A 286 14.16 28.14 18.19
C ARG A 286 14.67 29.44 17.58
N SER A 287 15.96 29.74 17.72
CA SER A 287 16.57 30.91 17.06
C SER A 287 16.48 30.82 15.52
N ALA A 288 16.67 29.61 14.95
CA ALA A 288 16.51 29.39 13.53
C ALA A 288 15.06 29.60 13.05
N PHE A 289 14.07 29.10 13.80
CA PHE A 289 12.65 29.37 13.52
C PHE A 289 12.29 30.85 13.66
N GLY A 290 12.91 31.55 14.61
CA GLY A 290 12.75 33.00 14.82
C GLY A 290 13.20 33.87 13.62
N LYS A 291 13.96 33.32 12.69
CA LYS A 291 14.32 34.02 11.42
C LYS A 291 13.15 34.17 10.45
N PHE A 292 12.05 33.46 10.69
CA PHE A 292 10.83 33.65 9.94
C PHE A 292 9.96 34.71 10.64
N ALA A 293 9.86 35.87 10.03
CA ALA A 293 9.01 36.96 10.54
C ALA A 293 7.54 36.56 10.46
N THR A 294 6.83 36.68 11.57
CA THR A 294 5.41 36.35 11.65
C THR A 294 4.58 37.54 12.15
N GLY A 295 3.31 37.58 11.78
CA GLY A 295 2.34 38.38 12.48
C GLY A 295 2.10 37.85 13.90
N VAL A 296 1.58 38.71 14.78
CA VAL A 296 1.18 38.33 16.13
C VAL A 296 -0.34 38.26 16.20
N THR A 297 -0.83 37.16 16.75
CA THR A 297 -2.27 36.94 16.93
C THR A 297 -2.63 36.65 18.38
N ILE A 298 -3.86 36.97 18.79
CA ILE A 298 -4.46 36.43 19.99
C ILE A 298 -5.53 35.43 19.57
N VAL A 299 -5.34 34.18 20.00
CA VAL A 299 -6.34 33.14 19.81
C VAL A 299 -7.25 33.10 21.03
N THR A 300 -8.56 33.15 20.79
CA THR A 300 -9.61 33.26 21.82
C THR A 300 -10.64 32.14 21.71
N THR A 301 -11.21 31.73 22.84
CA THR A 301 -12.36 30.82 22.92
C THR A 301 -13.06 30.98 24.27
N CYS A 302 -14.14 30.23 24.52
CA CYS A 302 -14.79 30.14 25.82
C CYS A 302 -14.74 28.73 26.37
N GLN A 303 -14.69 28.62 27.69
CA GLN A 303 -14.94 27.37 28.42
C GLN A 303 -16.43 26.99 28.35
N SER A 304 -16.77 25.82 28.83
CA SER A 304 -18.16 25.31 28.90
C SER A 304 -19.08 26.16 29.78
N ASP A 305 -18.51 26.84 30.77
CA ASP A 305 -19.20 27.79 31.66
C ASP A 305 -19.32 29.21 31.05
N GLY A 306 -18.83 29.42 29.84
CA GLY A 306 -18.83 30.70 29.14
C GLY A 306 -17.67 31.64 29.51
N ALA A 307 -16.76 31.24 30.40
CA ALA A 307 -15.60 32.03 30.76
C ALA A 307 -14.61 32.15 29.58
N PRO A 308 -14.16 33.41 29.26
CA PRO A 308 -13.29 33.61 28.11
C PRO A 308 -11.87 33.09 28.38
N ARG A 309 -11.22 32.57 27.34
CA ARG A 309 -9.82 32.13 27.35
C ARG A 309 -9.10 32.66 26.12
N GLY A 310 -7.82 33.02 26.31
CA GLY A 310 -7.02 33.53 25.20
C GLY A 310 -5.53 33.34 25.43
N ILE A 311 -4.79 33.25 24.35
CA ILE A 311 -3.32 33.14 24.35
C ILE A 311 -2.78 33.92 23.14
N THR A 312 -1.58 34.46 23.30
CA THR A 312 -0.79 35.00 22.18
C THR A 312 -0.16 33.85 21.42
N ALA A 313 -0.31 33.89 20.10
CA ALA A 313 0.28 32.92 19.20
C ALA A 313 0.76 33.60 17.91
N ASN A 314 1.87 33.10 17.38
CA ASN A 314 2.41 33.48 16.08
C ASN A 314 2.29 32.35 15.03
N SER A 315 1.57 31.30 15.37
CA SER A 315 1.43 30.07 14.56
C SER A 315 0.21 30.08 13.61
N PHE A 316 -0.34 31.23 13.32
CA PHE A 316 -1.43 31.37 12.37
C PHE A 316 -0.98 31.09 10.94
N THR A 317 -1.76 30.28 10.20
CA THR A 317 -1.57 30.05 8.76
C THR A 317 -2.92 29.84 8.06
N SER A 318 -3.12 30.55 6.93
CA SER A 318 -4.21 30.25 6.01
C SER A 318 -3.93 28.95 5.26
N VAL A 319 -4.93 28.07 5.14
CA VAL A 319 -4.79 26.72 4.55
C VAL A 319 -5.54 26.61 3.23
N SER A 320 -6.75 27.13 3.16
CA SER A 320 -7.63 27.02 2.00
C SER A 320 -8.62 28.18 1.93
N LEU A 321 -9.02 28.55 0.72
CA LEU A 321 -10.08 29.53 0.47
C LEU A 321 -11.42 28.88 0.15
N ASN A 322 -11.42 27.63 -0.30
CA ASN A 322 -12.64 26.88 -0.59
C ASN A 322 -12.51 25.40 -0.20
N PRO A 323 -13.10 24.98 0.93
CA PRO A 323 -13.69 25.82 1.99
C PRO A 323 -12.63 26.69 2.66
N PRO A 324 -13.02 27.83 3.29
CA PRO A 324 -12.09 28.73 3.95
C PRO A 324 -11.58 28.11 5.26
N ILE A 325 -10.33 27.70 5.28
CA ILE A 325 -9.69 27.00 6.41
C ILE A 325 -8.41 27.73 6.82
N LEU A 326 -8.23 27.87 8.12
CA LEU A 326 -6.98 28.29 8.75
C LEU A 326 -6.53 27.25 9.79
N LEU A 327 -5.26 27.32 10.19
CA LEU A 327 -4.73 26.56 11.31
C LEU A 327 -4.06 27.45 12.35
N ILE A 328 -4.03 26.91 13.60
CA ILE A 328 -3.28 27.42 14.73
C ILE A 328 -2.59 26.28 15.44
N CYS A 329 -1.44 26.56 16.11
CA CYS A 329 -0.75 25.58 16.94
C CYS A 329 -0.78 26.01 18.40
N ILE A 330 -1.23 25.12 19.28
CA ILE A 330 -1.31 25.32 20.72
C ILE A 330 -0.31 24.41 21.41
N ALA A 331 0.60 24.98 22.21
CA ALA A 331 1.56 24.17 22.95
C ALA A 331 0.83 23.25 23.94
N LYS A 332 1.24 21.99 24.04
CA LYS A 332 0.66 21.02 24.99
C LYS A 332 0.86 21.42 26.44
N SER A 333 1.87 22.25 26.72
CA SER A 333 2.16 22.85 28.05
C SER A 333 1.29 24.06 28.35
N ALA A 334 0.50 24.61 27.41
CA ALA A 334 -0.34 25.76 27.63
C ALA A 334 -1.51 25.42 28.57
N LEU A 335 -1.75 26.27 29.59
CA LEU A 335 -2.85 26.10 30.57
C LEU A 335 -4.23 26.02 29.92
N SER A 336 -4.42 26.65 28.75
CA SER A 336 -5.67 26.67 27.99
C SER A 336 -5.79 25.56 26.95
N LYS A 337 -4.82 24.63 26.88
CA LYS A 337 -4.79 23.53 25.86
C LYS A 337 -6.08 22.69 25.86
N SER A 338 -6.56 22.29 27.03
CA SER A 338 -7.80 21.50 27.16
C SER A 338 -9.01 22.22 26.59
N VAL A 339 -9.14 23.53 26.90
CA VAL A 339 -10.24 24.36 26.41
C VAL A 339 -10.23 24.47 24.89
N PHE A 340 -9.07 24.70 24.27
CA PHE A 340 -8.92 24.77 22.81
C PHE A 340 -9.12 23.40 22.13
N SER A 341 -8.78 22.29 22.80
CA SER A 341 -9.00 20.95 22.24
C SER A 341 -10.46 20.54 22.22
N GLU A 342 -11.32 21.15 23.03
CA GLU A 342 -12.73 20.79 23.19
C GLU A 342 -13.70 21.86 22.65
N CYS A 343 -13.21 23.09 22.40
CA CYS A 343 -14.06 24.19 21.94
C CYS A 343 -14.76 23.87 20.61
N LYS A 344 -15.99 24.35 20.45
CA LYS A 344 -16.71 24.31 19.17
C LYS A 344 -16.26 25.43 18.23
N HIS A 345 -16.02 26.61 18.79
CA HIS A 345 -15.59 27.80 18.06
C HIS A 345 -14.38 28.44 18.72
N PHE A 346 -13.53 29.05 17.91
CA PHE A 346 -12.42 29.87 18.39
C PHE A 346 -12.26 31.11 17.49
N GLY A 347 -11.68 32.14 18.05
CA GLY A 347 -11.36 33.39 17.36
C GLY A 347 -9.85 33.51 17.12
N VAL A 348 -9.47 34.12 16.01
CA VAL A 348 -8.09 34.56 15.74
C VAL A 348 -8.11 36.06 15.48
N ASN A 349 -7.35 36.80 16.27
CA ASN A 349 -7.33 38.26 16.24
C ASN A 349 -5.91 38.71 15.86
N ILE A 350 -5.74 39.28 14.67
CA ILE A 350 -4.44 39.78 14.18
C ILE A 350 -4.19 41.17 14.75
N LEU A 351 -3.12 41.34 15.51
CA LEU A 351 -2.83 42.57 16.23
C LEU A 351 -2.25 43.67 15.35
N ARG A 352 -2.61 44.93 15.69
CA ARG A 352 -1.94 46.12 15.17
C ARG A 352 -0.60 46.37 15.86
N SER A 353 0.29 47.10 15.20
CA SER A 353 1.62 47.50 15.76
C SER A 353 1.51 48.22 17.08
N THR A 354 0.40 48.90 17.39
CA THR A 354 0.12 49.60 18.65
C THR A 354 -0.34 48.68 19.79
N GLN A 355 -0.56 47.39 19.54
CA GLN A 355 -1.13 46.44 20.52
C GLN A 355 -0.09 45.50 21.15
N GLN A 356 1.16 45.95 21.30
CA GLN A 356 2.21 45.17 21.93
C GLN A 356 1.87 44.80 23.38
N ASP A 357 1.26 45.72 24.14
CA ASP A 357 0.86 45.49 25.53
C ASP A 357 -0.22 44.40 25.63
N VAL A 358 -1.17 44.41 24.72
CA VAL A 358 -2.22 43.38 24.62
C VAL A 358 -1.59 42.04 24.32
N SER A 359 -0.64 41.96 23.38
CA SER A 359 0.13 40.75 23.11
C SER A 359 0.85 40.22 24.34
N ALA A 360 1.56 41.07 25.07
CA ALA A 360 2.29 40.72 26.29
C ALA A 360 1.33 40.21 27.38
N LEU A 361 0.17 40.85 27.54
CA LEU A 361 -0.87 40.44 28.47
C LEU A 361 -1.34 39.01 28.19
N PHE A 362 -1.65 38.68 26.96
CA PHE A 362 -2.13 37.35 26.59
C PHE A 362 -1.02 36.28 26.56
N ALA A 363 0.22 36.66 26.41
CA ALA A 363 1.39 35.78 26.59
C ALA A 363 1.67 35.43 28.07
N SER A 364 1.22 36.24 29.01
CA SER A 364 1.45 36.08 30.45
C SER A 364 0.64 34.90 31.04
N LYS A 365 0.93 34.53 32.30
CA LYS A 365 0.16 33.53 33.07
C LYS A 365 -1.01 34.17 33.87
N SER A 366 -1.32 35.45 33.66
CA SER A 366 -2.39 36.15 34.38
C SER A 366 -3.76 35.47 34.17
N ALA A 367 -4.56 35.37 35.18
CA ALA A 367 -5.96 34.94 35.11
C ALA A 367 -6.89 36.07 34.64
N GLU A 368 -6.48 37.32 34.81
CA GLU A 368 -7.28 38.55 34.60
C GLU A 368 -7.09 39.14 33.18
N LYS A 369 -6.78 38.34 32.19
CA LYS A 369 -6.46 38.85 30.84
C LYS A 369 -7.63 39.61 30.22
N PHE A 370 -8.84 39.08 30.36
CA PHE A 370 -10.04 39.65 29.80
C PHE A 370 -10.65 40.79 30.62
N ASP A 371 -10.21 40.96 31.89
CA ASP A 371 -10.60 42.13 32.70
C ASP A 371 -9.81 43.40 32.30
N LYS A 372 -8.63 43.18 31.66
CA LYS A 372 -7.71 44.24 31.23
C LYS A 372 -7.65 44.46 29.72
N ALA A 373 -8.38 43.69 28.95
CA ALA A 373 -8.44 43.81 27.50
C ALA A 373 -9.85 44.16 27.01
N ASP A 374 -9.92 45.09 26.10
CA ASP A 374 -11.18 45.43 25.44
C ASP A 374 -11.55 44.36 24.40
N TYR A 375 -12.73 43.78 24.55
CA TYR A 375 -13.22 42.76 23.63
C TYR A 375 -14.76 42.81 23.52
N ASP A 376 -15.25 42.35 22.39
CA ASP A 376 -16.65 42.07 22.15
C ASP A 376 -16.91 40.55 22.10
N LYS A 377 -18.16 40.13 22.09
CA LYS A 377 -18.53 38.73 21.85
C LYS A 377 -19.11 38.58 20.44
N SER A 378 -18.62 37.66 19.65
CA SER A 378 -19.21 37.29 18.38
C SER A 378 -20.61 36.69 18.54
N LEU A 379 -21.33 36.50 17.43
CA LEU A 379 -22.62 35.80 17.42
C LEU A 379 -22.55 34.38 18.00
N HIS A 380 -21.37 33.77 17.99
CA HIS A 380 -21.11 32.45 18.57
C HIS A 380 -20.54 32.47 19.99
N GLY A 381 -20.55 33.65 20.63
CA GLY A 381 -20.08 33.87 21.98
C GLY A 381 -18.54 33.90 22.12
N THR A 382 -17.80 33.75 21.03
CA THR A 382 -16.32 33.76 21.03
C THR A 382 -15.82 35.20 21.25
N PRO A 383 -14.85 35.43 22.17
CA PRO A 383 -14.29 36.77 22.40
C PRO A 383 -13.52 37.27 21.17
N VAL A 384 -13.75 38.54 20.83
CA VAL A 384 -13.11 39.26 19.71
C VAL A 384 -12.42 40.47 20.28
N ILE A 385 -11.10 40.52 20.18
CA ILE A 385 -10.28 41.66 20.68
C ILE A 385 -10.57 42.90 19.80
N LYS A 386 -10.79 44.04 20.43
CA LYS A 386 -11.06 45.29 19.72
C LYS A 386 -9.82 45.86 19.06
N GLU A 387 -10.03 46.74 18.09
CA GLU A 387 -9.02 47.52 17.37
C GLU A 387 -7.94 46.71 16.68
N THR A 388 -8.19 45.43 16.38
CA THR A 388 -7.28 44.56 15.64
C THR A 388 -7.36 44.77 14.13
N LEU A 389 -6.33 44.33 13.36
CA LEU A 389 -6.33 44.41 11.91
C LEU A 389 -7.34 43.49 11.27
N ALA A 390 -7.46 42.28 11.84
CA ALA A 390 -8.47 41.35 11.36
C ALA A 390 -8.87 40.38 12.50
N ASN A 391 -10.14 39.97 12.41
CA ASN A 391 -10.68 38.94 13.30
C ASN A 391 -11.30 37.84 12.45
N PHE A 392 -11.04 36.59 12.81
CA PHE A 392 -11.66 35.42 12.20
C PHE A 392 -12.38 34.62 13.28
N ILE A 393 -13.63 34.29 13.05
CA ILE A 393 -14.38 33.34 13.88
C ILE A 393 -14.39 32.00 13.15
N CYS A 394 -13.91 30.97 13.82
CA CYS A 394 -13.74 29.66 13.22
C CYS A 394 -14.56 28.60 13.94
N ARG A 395 -15.18 27.73 13.16
CA ARG A 395 -15.71 26.47 13.62
C ARG A 395 -14.58 25.43 13.60
N ARG A 396 -14.24 24.85 14.76
CA ARG A 396 -13.21 23.83 14.82
C ARG A 396 -13.61 22.61 14.01
N GLN A 397 -12.75 22.15 13.11
CA GLN A 397 -12.98 20.95 12.29
C GLN A 397 -12.28 19.73 12.84
N LYS A 398 -10.94 19.79 12.95
CA LYS A 398 -10.11 18.68 13.44
C LYS A 398 -8.92 19.22 14.22
N SER A 399 -8.33 18.34 15.02
CA SER A 399 -7.07 18.59 15.69
C SER A 399 -6.09 17.45 15.38
N VAL A 400 -4.80 17.78 15.23
CA VAL A 400 -3.73 16.81 14.94
C VAL A 400 -2.66 16.97 16.01
N ASP A 401 -2.27 15.87 16.61
CA ASP A 401 -1.16 15.82 17.55
C ASP A 401 0.16 15.94 16.78
N ALA A 402 0.98 16.95 17.10
CA ALA A 402 2.21 17.26 16.39
C ALA A 402 3.34 17.61 17.38
N GLY A 403 4.07 16.60 17.82
CA GLY A 403 5.18 16.75 18.74
C GLY A 403 4.75 17.37 20.09
N ASP A 404 5.29 18.55 20.45
CA ASP A 404 4.96 19.29 21.67
C ASP A 404 3.77 20.26 21.51
N HIS A 405 3.10 20.27 20.35
CA HIS A 405 1.95 21.09 20.02
C HIS A 405 0.73 20.27 19.57
N LEU A 406 -0.44 20.90 19.66
CA LEU A 406 -1.69 20.49 19.05
C LEU A 406 -1.98 21.46 17.89
N VAL A 407 -2.07 20.95 16.66
CA VAL A 407 -2.48 21.72 15.48
C VAL A 407 -3.99 21.66 15.35
N ILE A 408 -4.66 22.80 15.34
CA ILE A 408 -6.11 22.91 15.25
C ILE A 408 -6.48 23.55 13.93
N PHE A 409 -7.32 22.87 13.14
CA PHE A 409 -7.90 23.40 11.91
C PHE A 409 -9.29 23.95 12.19
N GLY A 410 -9.54 25.16 11.69
CA GLY A 410 -10.83 25.83 11.78
C GLY A 410 -11.32 26.31 10.44
N GLU A 411 -12.60 26.07 10.16
CA GLU A 411 -13.31 26.67 9.05
C GLU A 411 -13.74 28.06 9.45
N VAL A 412 -13.36 29.06 8.68
CA VAL A 412 -13.78 30.46 8.90
C VAL A 412 -15.26 30.59 8.58
N ILE A 413 -16.04 30.99 9.58
CA ILE A 413 -17.50 31.20 9.45
C ILE A 413 -17.90 32.65 9.51
N ASP A 414 -17.00 33.54 9.98
CA ASP A 414 -17.18 34.99 9.99
C ASP A 414 -15.80 35.65 10.08
N PHE A 415 -15.65 36.84 9.49
CA PHE A 415 -14.44 37.63 9.59
C PHE A 415 -14.66 39.11 9.38
N ARG A 416 -13.74 39.92 9.94
CA ARG A 416 -13.61 41.35 9.71
C ARG A 416 -12.15 41.70 9.47
N SER A 417 -11.89 42.68 8.62
CA SER A 417 -10.55 43.23 8.40
C SER A 417 -10.63 44.76 8.28
N ASP A 418 -9.60 45.40 8.81
CA ASP A 418 -9.41 46.84 8.79
C ASP A 418 -8.00 47.18 8.27
N ASP A 419 -7.81 48.39 7.77
CA ASP A 419 -6.50 48.90 7.34
C ASP A 419 -5.60 49.24 8.53
N GLY A 420 -4.27 49.11 8.36
CA GLY A 420 -3.28 49.49 9.35
C GLY A 420 -2.00 48.70 9.28
N SER A 421 -1.06 48.95 10.20
CA SER A 421 0.23 48.24 10.28
C SER A 421 0.15 47.09 11.27
N PRO A 422 0.63 45.88 10.89
CA PRO A 422 0.60 44.71 11.76
C PRO A 422 1.67 44.76 12.87
N LEU A 423 1.40 44.15 14.01
CA LEU A 423 2.42 43.78 14.98
C LEU A 423 3.15 42.55 14.46
N LEU A 424 4.47 42.67 14.33
CA LEU A 424 5.33 41.58 13.88
C LEU A 424 6.18 41.02 15.01
N TYR A 425 6.60 39.78 14.82
CA TYR A 425 7.54 39.12 15.72
C TYR A 425 8.67 38.48 14.88
N PHE A 426 9.90 38.90 15.12
CA PHE A 426 11.07 38.47 14.40
C PHE A 426 12.26 38.32 15.36
N ASN A 427 12.97 37.21 15.25
CA ASN A 427 14.20 36.91 16.00
C ASN A 427 14.07 37.04 17.52
N GLY A 428 12.87 36.86 18.07
CA GLY A 428 12.61 36.91 19.50
C GLY A 428 12.03 38.25 20.00
N ASP A 429 11.93 39.24 19.14
CA ASP A 429 11.48 40.60 19.50
C ASP A 429 10.29 41.07 18.64
N TYR A 430 9.55 42.03 19.17
CA TYR A 430 8.52 42.73 18.39
C TYR A 430 9.17 43.70 17.40
N CYS A 431 8.63 43.80 16.21
CA CYS A 431 9.07 44.76 15.21
C CYS A 431 7.87 45.31 14.38
N SER A 432 8.11 46.36 13.62
CA SER A 432 7.17 46.97 12.69
C SER A 432 7.70 46.92 11.25
N ILE A 433 6.81 47.06 10.28
CA ILE A 433 7.20 47.27 8.90
C ILE A 433 7.44 48.78 8.72
N ASP A 434 8.65 49.17 8.33
CA ASP A 434 8.87 50.50 7.80
C ASP A 434 8.16 50.61 6.44
N GLN A 435 7.09 51.38 6.37
CA GLN A 435 6.33 51.64 5.16
C GLN A 435 7.05 52.70 4.31
N ASP A 436 8.27 52.52 3.89
CA ASP A 436 8.80 53.16 2.70
C ASP A 436 8.24 52.43 1.47
N ARG A 437 7.01 52.74 1.12
CA ARG A 437 6.46 52.55 -0.24
C ARG A 437 7.03 53.69 -1.08
N SER A 438 8.26 53.60 -1.52
CA SER A 438 8.66 54.30 -2.75
C SER A 438 7.92 53.64 -3.90
N GLU A 439 7.19 54.41 -4.63
CA GLU A 439 6.33 54.22 -5.78
C GLU A 439 6.77 53.14 -6.79
#